data_abaff499bbb47adf826d60bccd40e4d4
#
_entry.id   abaff499bbb47adf826d60bccd40e4d4
#
_cell.length_a   1.000
_cell.length_b   1.000
_cell.length_c   1.000
_cell.angle_alpha   90.00
_cell.angle_beta   90.00
_cell.angle_gamma   90.00
#
_symmetry.space_group_name_H-M   'P 1'
#
loop_
_entity.id
_entity.type
_entity.pdbx_description
1 polymer ?
#
loop_
_entity_poly.entity_id
_entity_poly.type
_entity_poly.pdbx_seq_one_letter_code
_entity_poly.pdbx_strand_id
1 'polypeptide(L)'
;MSGMLLLTKAVFAIMIGFLGAVVLGLLLIPALKKLKVGQRISIFVGDNHKKKEGTPTMGGLIFIIPTLLATLLLIVTKKIELTTNLGIILLVFTGYAFIGFLDDYLSLKKKNNEGLTTIQKLLLQVLIALGFFYLYMKNGGQTALIVSTLGIHIEMSWFYGVFLLFILVGASNAVNLTDGLDGLAGGLSAIAFIAFSLISLMVGFEEIGIFTFVLTGALFGFLIYNAYPAKVFMGDTGSLALGAVMGAVAILTHREVTLLVVASVFVIETLSVILQVFWLFTFKKKLFLMTPLHHHFEKLGWGEQDIVKLFWVVGLILTMAGIFFGVWL
;
A
#
# COMPACT_ATOMS: atom_id res chain seq x y z
N MET A 1 7.35 -11.02 27.17
CA MET A 1 6.23 -11.91 26.76
C MET A 1 6.82 -13.16 26.12
N SER A 2 6.29 -14.38 26.30
CA SER A 2 6.86 -15.56 25.65
C SER A 2 6.65 -15.46 24.13
N GLY A 3 7.65 -15.84 23.32
CA GLY A 3 7.55 -15.78 21.86
C GLY A 3 6.35 -16.56 21.31
N MET A 4 5.92 -17.62 22.02
CA MET A 4 4.74 -18.41 21.69
C MET A 4 3.44 -17.59 21.79
N LEU A 5 3.31 -16.70 22.79
CA LEU A 5 2.13 -15.83 22.92
C LEU A 5 2.07 -14.80 21.80
N LEU A 6 3.22 -14.26 21.40
CA LEU A 6 3.32 -13.29 20.31
C LEU A 6 2.94 -13.94 18.96
N LEU A 7 3.44 -15.16 18.70
CA LEU A 7 3.08 -15.92 17.52
C LEU A 7 1.57 -16.22 17.48
N THR A 8 0.97 -16.59 18.60
CA THR A 8 -0.47 -16.83 18.70
C THR A 8 -1.27 -15.57 18.37
N LYS A 9 -0.85 -14.40 18.88
CA LYS A 9 -1.48 -13.11 18.55
C LYS A 9 -1.37 -12.80 17.05
N ALA A 10 -0.19 -13.02 16.46
CA ALA A 10 0.04 -12.77 15.03
C ALA A 10 -0.85 -13.66 14.15
N VAL A 11 -0.91 -14.97 14.44
CA VAL A 11 -1.78 -15.91 13.69
C VAL A 11 -3.25 -15.50 13.84
N PHE A 12 -3.70 -15.17 15.04
CA PHE A 12 -5.07 -14.71 15.28
C PHE A 12 -5.38 -13.41 14.51
N ALA A 13 -4.44 -12.46 14.50
CA ALA A 13 -4.56 -11.20 13.76
C ALA A 13 -4.77 -11.44 12.25
N ILE A 14 -3.95 -12.32 11.64
CA ILE A 14 -4.11 -12.70 10.24
C ILE A 14 -5.49 -13.33 10.01
N MET A 15 -5.91 -14.27 10.87
CA MET A 15 -7.18 -14.97 10.71
C MET A 15 -8.39 -14.02 10.75
N ILE A 16 -8.44 -13.10 11.73
CA ILE A 16 -9.58 -12.19 11.83
C ILE A 16 -9.62 -11.18 10.67
N GLY A 17 -8.45 -10.68 10.22
CA GLY A 17 -8.35 -9.82 9.05
C GLY A 17 -8.84 -10.55 7.79
N PHE A 18 -8.34 -11.77 7.57
CA PHE A 18 -8.72 -12.62 6.42
C PHE A 18 -10.23 -12.89 6.40
N LEU A 19 -10.77 -13.44 7.47
CA LEU A 19 -12.19 -13.80 7.56
C LEU A 19 -13.08 -12.56 7.39
N GLY A 20 -12.71 -11.44 8.03
CA GLY A 20 -13.42 -10.18 7.90
C GLY A 20 -13.48 -9.70 6.44
N ALA A 21 -12.35 -9.74 5.73
CA ALA A 21 -12.29 -9.34 4.33
C ALA A 21 -13.06 -10.30 3.40
N VAL A 22 -12.99 -11.62 3.65
CA VAL A 22 -13.77 -12.60 2.88
C VAL A 22 -15.26 -12.34 3.05
N VAL A 23 -15.74 -12.20 4.29
CA VAL A 23 -17.16 -11.95 4.56
C VAL A 23 -17.61 -10.62 3.96
N LEU A 24 -16.83 -9.54 4.15
CA LEU A 24 -17.20 -8.25 3.59
C LEU A 24 -17.19 -8.26 2.06
N GLY A 25 -16.26 -8.97 1.42
CA GLY A 25 -16.22 -9.10 -0.03
C GLY A 25 -17.47 -9.77 -0.61
N LEU A 26 -17.99 -10.82 0.06
CA LEU A 26 -19.25 -11.46 -0.33
C LEU A 26 -20.46 -10.50 -0.30
N LEU A 27 -20.45 -9.55 0.62
CA LEU A 27 -21.54 -8.58 0.79
C LEU A 27 -21.37 -7.34 -0.09
N LEU A 28 -20.13 -6.82 -0.16
CA LEU A 28 -19.86 -5.53 -0.80
C LEU A 28 -19.83 -5.63 -2.33
N ILE A 29 -19.26 -6.70 -2.90
CA ILE A 29 -19.15 -6.84 -4.36
C ILE A 29 -20.53 -6.82 -5.05
N PRO A 30 -21.55 -7.58 -4.59
CA PRO A 30 -22.89 -7.48 -5.16
C PRO A 30 -23.51 -6.09 -5.00
N ALA A 31 -23.25 -5.40 -3.88
CA ALA A 31 -23.75 -4.05 -3.64
C ALA A 31 -23.12 -3.04 -4.61
N LEU A 32 -21.79 -3.08 -4.80
CA LEU A 32 -21.07 -2.24 -5.75
C LEU A 32 -21.54 -2.47 -7.20
N LYS A 33 -21.79 -3.72 -7.59
CA LYS A 33 -22.34 -4.06 -8.92
C LYS A 33 -23.73 -3.46 -9.13
N LYS A 34 -24.61 -3.52 -8.11
CA LYS A 34 -25.98 -2.93 -8.19
C LYS A 34 -25.93 -1.40 -8.35
N LEU A 35 -24.96 -0.75 -7.71
CA LEU A 35 -24.73 0.70 -7.82
C LEU A 35 -24.11 1.11 -9.16
N LYS A 36 -23.81 0.15 -10.06
CA LYS A 36 -23.12 0.36 -11.35
C LYS A 36 -21.78 1.10 -11.17
N VAL A 37 -21.07 0.78 -10.11
CA VAL A 37 -19.76 1.35 -9.74
C VAL A 37 -18.68 0.69 -10.62
N GLY A 38 -18.86 0.67 -11.93
CA GLY A 38 -17.92 0.06 -12.88
C GLY A 38 -16.99 1.10 -13.49
N GLN A 39 -15.71 0.81 -13.51
CA GLN A 39 -14.70 1.65 -14.15
C GLN A 39 -14.82 1.56 -15.67
N ARG A 40 -14.77 2.70 -16.38
CA ARG A 40 -14.58 2.72 -17.84
C ARG A 40 -13.10 2.55 -18.11
N ILE A 41 -12.77 1.57 -18.94
CA ILE A 41 -11.37 1.29 -19.29
C ILE A 41 -10.86 2.36 -20.26
N SER A 42 -9.66 2.88 -20.00
CA SER A 42 -9.00 3.85 -20.88
C SER A 42 -8.73 3.23 -22.26
N ILE A 43 -8.97 4.01 -23.31
CA ILE A 43 -8.79 3.61 -24.72
C ILE A 43 -7.33 3.24 -25.05
N PHE A 44 -6.38 3.65 -24.22
CA PHE A 44 -4.94 3.41 -24.41
C PHE A 44 -4.46 2.02 -24.01
N VAL A 45 -5.28 1.23 -23.29
CA VAL A 45 -4.95 -0.09 -22.79
C VAL A 45 -5.59 -1.14 -23.73
N GLY A 46 -4.83 -2.13 -24.17
CA GLY A 46 -5.18 -3.06 -25.28
C GLY A 46 -6.47 -3.87 -25.08
N ASP A 47 -6.85 -4.65 -26.09
CA ASP A 47 -8.14 -5.38 -26.16
C ASP A 47 -8.41 -6.35 -24.98
N ASN A 48 -7.38 -6.83 -24.30
CA ASN A 48 -7.52 -7.68 -23.11
C ASN A 48 -8.23 -6.97 -21.95
N HIS A 49 -8.10 -5.65 -21.85
CA HIS A 49 -8.76 -4.88 -20.80
C HIS A 49 -10.23 -4.59 -21.09
N LYS A 50 -10.68 -4.65 -22.36
CA LYS A 50 -12.10 -4.50 -22.70
C LYS A 50 -13.00 -5.56 -22.05
N LYS A 51 -12.45 -6.77 -21.78
CA LYS A 51 -13.17 -7.84 -21.07
C LYS A 51 -13.42 -7.54 -19.60
N LYS A 52 -12.74 -6.54 -19.03
CA LYS A 52 -12.85 -6.12 -17.64
C LYS A 52 -13.88 -4.99 -17.42
N GLU A 53 -14.52 -4.53 -18.50
CA GLU A 53 -15.56 -3.51 -18.43
C GLU A 53 -16.72 -3.98 -17.55
N GLY A 54 -17.14 -3.13 -16.60
CA GLY A 54 -18.19 -3.46 -15.65
C GLY A 54 -17.70 -4.10 -14.33
N THR A 55 -16.40 -4.40 -14.18
CA THR A 55 -15.82 -4.78 -12.89
C THR A 55 -15.88 -3.57 -11.95
N PRO A 56 -16.48 -3.71 -10.73
CA PRO A 56 -16.59 -2.59 -9.81
C PRO A 56 -15.23 -2.16 -9.26
N THR A 57 -15.06 -0.87 -9.00
CA THR A 57 -13.93 -0.28 -8.24
C THR A 57 -14.29 -0.10 -6.77
N MET A 58 -13.46 0.57 -5.97
CA MET A 58 -13.58 0.78 -4.51
C MET A 58 -13.42 -0.51 -3.69
N GLY A 59 -12.81 -1.53 -4.26
CA GLY A 59 -12.54 -2.80 -3.56
C GLY A 59 -11.62 -2.66 -2.35
N GLY A 60 -10.88 -1.56 -2.24
CA GLY A 60 -10.10 -1.23 -1.05
C GLY A 60 -10.89 -1.29 0.25
N LEU A 61 -12.17 -0.97 0.22
CA LEU A 61 -13.06 -1.08 1.39
C LEU A 61 -13.12 -2.51 1.95
N ILE A 62 -12.90 -3.55 1.12
CA ILE A 62 -12.96 -4.96 1.52
C ILE A 62 -11.87 -5.31 2.53
N PHE A 63 -10.71 -4.67 2.49
CA PHE A 63 -9.66 -4.89 3.46
C PHE A 63 -9.54 -3.74 4.49
N ILE A 64 -9.91 -2.51 4.14
CA ILE A 64 -9.81 -1.35 5.05
C ILE A 64 -10.76 -1.52 6.24
N ILE A 65 -12.04 -1.77 5.97
CA ILE A 65 -13.05 -1.86 7.02
C ILE A 65 -12.76 -3.02 7.98
N PRO A 66 -12.48 -4.26 7.52
CA PRO A 66 -12.13 -5.35 8.43
C PRO A 66 -10.85 -5.09 9.22
N THR A 67 -9.84 -4.45 8.62
CA THR A 67 -8.60 -4.10 9.34
C THR A 67 -8.90 -3.15 10.49
N LEU A 68 -9.70 -2.10 10.26
CA LEU A 68 -10.08 -1.15 11.30
C LEU A 68 -10.92 -1.81 12.40
N LEU A 69 -11.91 -2.61 12.03
CA LEU A 69 -12.79 -3.30 13.00
C LEU A 69 -12.02 -4.34 13.81
N ALA A 70 -11.16 -5.14 13.18
CA ALA A 70 -10.34 -6.13 13.87
C ALA A 70 -9.33 -5.47 14.79
N THR A 71 -8.68 -4.38 14.36
CA THR A 71 -7.77 -3.61 15.20
C THR A 71 -8.49 -3.04 16.42
N LEU A 72 -9.67 -2.44 16.22
CA LEU A 72 -10.50 -1.94 17.31
C LEU A 72 -10.90 -3.06 18.28
N LEU A 73 -11.30 -4.22 17.79
CA LEU A 73 -11.60 -5.40 18.61
C LEU A 73 -10.40 -5.80 19.47
N LEU A 74 -9.19 -5.83 18.88
CA LEU A 74 -7.96 -6.17 19.63
C LEU A 74 -7.63 -5.14 20.71
N ILE A 75 -7.87 -3.85 20.46
CA ILE A 75 -7.70 -2.77 21.45
C ILE A 75 -8.72 -2.93 22.59
N VAL A 76 -10.01 -3.06 22.27
CA VAL A 76 -11.08 -3.19 23.28
C VAL A 76 -10.90 -4.45 24.12
N THR A 77 -10.45 -5.54 23.53
CA THR A 77 -10.16 -6.79 24.25
C THR A 77 -8.78 -6.78 24.96
N LYS A 78 -8.09 -5.64 24.96
CA LYS A 78 -6.77 -5.45 25.57
C LYS A 78 -5.70 -6.46 25.11
N LYS A 79 -5.80 -6.88 23.84
CA LYS A 79 -4.79 -7.75 23.22
C LYS A 79 -3.62 -6.96 22.65
N ILE A 80 -3.88 -5.69 22.25
CA ILE A 80 -2.87 -4.70 21.88
C ILE A 80 -3.19 -3.38 22.61
N GLU A 81 -2.17 -2.57 22.81
CA GLU A 81 -2.31 -1.24 23.40
C GLU A 81 -2.57 -0.19 22.30
N LEU A 82 -3.44 0.77 22.62
CA LEU A 82 -3.59 1.95 21.77
C LEU A 82 -2.48 2.95 22.10
N THR A 83 -1.32 2.73 21.50
CA THR A 83 -0.18 3.66 21.61
C THR A 83 -0.38 4.86 20.69
N THR A 84 0.38 5.93 20.92
CA THR A 84 0.39 7.09 20.00
C THR A 84 0.79 6.67 18.58
N ASN A 85 1.76 5.76 18.44
CA ASN A 85 2.21 5.25 17.14
C ASN A 85 1.09 4.53 16.39
N LEU A 86 0.34 3.65 17.05
CA LEU A 86 -0.82 3.00 16.46
C LEU A 86 -1.89 4.02 16.06
N GLY A 87 -2.14 5.03 16.89
CA GLY A 87 -3.06 6.13 16.59
C GLY A 87 -2.65 6.91 15.34
N ILE A 88 -1.36 7.17 15.18
CA ILE A 88 -0.79 7.83 13.98
C ILE A 88 -1.00 6.96 12.73
N ILE A 89 -0.74 5.65 12.81
CA ILE A 89 -0.98 4.71 11.70
C ILE A 89 -2.45 4.70 11.30
N LEU A 90 -3.36 4.63 12.27
CA LEU A 90 -4.79 4.64 12.01
C LEU A 90 -5.25 5.95 11.35
N LEU A 91 -4.68 7.10 11.75
CA LEU A 91 -4.91 8.39 11.11
C LEU A 91 -4.48 8.38 9.64
N VAL A 92 -3.27 7.90 9.36
CA VAL A 92 -2.74 7.80 7.98
C VAL A 92 -3.59 6.84 7.15
N PHE A 93 -3.87 5.65 7.68
CA PHE A 93 -4.65 4.62 6.98
C PHE A 93 -6.05 5.12 6.60
N THR A 94 -6.78 5.67 7.58
CA THR A 94 -8.13 6.20 7.34
C THR A 94 -8.12 7.46 6.49
N GLY A 95 -7.15 8.35 6.68
CA GLY A 95 -7.04 9.59 5.95
C GLY A 95 -6.74 9.37 4.46
N TYR A 96 -5.76 8.54 4.13
CA TYR A 96 -5.46 8.23 2.74
C TYR A 96 -6.54 7.36 2.08
N ALA A 97 -7.16 6.44 2.84
CA ALA A 97 -8.34 5.71 2.38
C ALA A 97 -9.50 6.67 2.02
N PHE A 98 -9.70 7.71 2.83
CA PHE A 98 -10.74 8.71 2.57
C PHE A 98 -10.44 9.56 1.34
N ILE A 99 -9.16 9.95 1.12
CA ILE A 99 -8.76 10.66 -0.12
C ILE A 99 -9.09 9.79 -1.34
N GLY A 100 -8.66 8.52 -1.32
CA GLY A 100 -8.92 7.59 -2.41
C GLY A 100 -10.40 7.32 -2.61
N PHE A 101 -11.18 7.19 -1.53
CA PHE A 101 -12.63 7.05 -1.59
C PHE A 101 -13.29 8.26 -2.26
N LEU A 102 -12.87 9.48 -1.93
CA LEU A 102 -13.36 10.70 -2.57
C LEU A 102 -13.02 10.71 -4.07
N ASP A 103 -11.82 10.31 -4.42
CA ASP A 103 -11.38 10.23 -5.83
C ASP A 103 -12.24 9.24 -6.63
N ASP A 104 -12.33 8.00 -6.15
CA ASP A 104 -13.14 6.95 -6.76
C ASP A 104 -14.63 7.37 -6.87
N TYR A 105 -15.19 7.95 -5.80
CA TYR A 105 -16.59 8.40 -5.77
C TYR A 105 -16.86 9.51 -6.79
N LEU A 106 -15.96 10.51 -6.87
CA LEU A 106 -16.10 11.61 -7.83
C LEU A 106 -15.96 11.13 -9.27
N SER A 107 -15.03 10.23 -9.56
CA SER A 107 -14.87 9.58 -10.86
C SER A 107 -16.15 8.89 -11.32
N LEU A 108 -16.79 8.15 -10.43
CA LEU A 108 -18.05 7.48 -10.72
C LEU A 108 -19.19 8.45 -10.96
N LYS A 109 -19.31 9.50 -10.14
CA LYS A 109 -20.37 10.50 -10.25
C LYS A 109 -20.30 11.28 -11.55
N LYS A 110 -19.09 11.65 -11.98
CA LYS A 110 -18.86 12.42 -13.21
C LYS A 110 -18.94 11.58 -14.48
N LYS A 111 -18.90 10.24 -14.39
CA LYS A 111 -18.92 9.28 -15.51
C LYS A 111 -17.80 9.47 -16.57
N ASN A 112 -16.72 10.15 -16.22
CA ASN A 112 -15.62 10.48 -17.15
C ASN A 112 -14.23 10.06 -16.65
N ASN A 113 -14.15 9.22 -15.60
CA ASN A 113 -12.91 8.81 -14.91
C ASN A 113 -12.09 9.99 -14.33
N GLU A 114 -12.67 11.19 -14.21
CA GLU A 114 -12.01 12.33 -13.59
C GLU A 114 -12.46 12.47 -12.13
N GLY A 115 -11.66 11.96 -11.22
CA GLY A 115 -11.85 12.11 -9.78
C GLY A 115 -11.45 13.51 -9.28
N LEU A 116 -10.61 13.54 -8.29
CA LEU A 116 -9.90 14.74 -7.83
C LEU A 116 -8.85 15.14 -8.87
N THR A 117 -8.60 16.44 -8.99
CA THR A 117 -7.43 16.88 -9.78
C THR A 117 -6.14 16.42 -9.10
N THR A 118 -5.07 16.24 -9.87
CA THR A 118 -3.74 15.84 -9.32
C THR A 118 -3.29 16.77 -8.19
N ILE A 119 -3.54 18.08 -8.32
CA ILE A 119 -3.17 19.06 -7.30
C ILE A 119 -4.04 18.90 -6.05
N GLN A 120 -5.35 18.69 -6.18
CA GLN A 120 -6.24 18.46 -5.03
C GLN A 120 -5.83 17.19 -4.27
N LYS A 121 -5.57 16.10 -4.98
CA LYS A 121 -5.11 14.83 -4.40
C LYS A 121 -3.79 15.04 -3.66
N LEU A 122 -2.82 15.68 -4.27
CA LEU A 122 -1.53 15.98 -3.67
C LEU A 122 -1.65 16.84 -2.41
N LEU A 123 -2.45 17.91 -2.45
CA LEU A 123 -2.65 18.81 -1.29
C LEU A 123 -3.26 18.07 -0.10
N LEU A 124 -4.25 17.19 -0.33
CA LEU A 124 -4.86 16.39 0.72
C LEU A 124 -3.87 15.37 1.31
N GLN A 125 -3.06 14.71 0.46
CA GLN A 125 -1.99 13.79 0.91
C GLN A 125 -0.97 14.53 1.78
N VAL A 126 -0.50 15.70 1.35
CA VAL A 126 0.44 16.54 2.10
C VAL A 126 -0.17 17.00 3.42
N LEU A 127 -1.44 17.37 3.46
CA LEU A 127 -2.12 17.77 4.69
C LEU A 127 -2.10 16.66 5.75
N ILE A 128 -2.41 15.42 5.36
CA ILE A 128 -2.37 14.28 6.28
C ILE A 128 -0.92 13.98 6.69
N ALA A 129 0.04 14.08 5.76
CA ALA A 129 1.45 13.86 6.06
C ALA A 129 2.02 14.93 7.02
N LEU A 130 1.55 16.16 6.94
CA LEU A 130 1.88 17.21 7.93
C LEU A 130 1.27 16.90 9.30
N GLY A 131 0.03 16.40 9.34
CA GLY A 131 -0.59 15.92 10.57
C GLY A 131 0.19 14.76 11.20
N PHE A 132 0.63 13.80 10.37
CA PHE A 132 1.53 12.72 10.80
C PHE A 132 2.81 13.29 11.40
N PHE A 133 3.50 14.20 10.68
CA PHE A 133 4.76 14.80 11.14
C PHE A 133 4.58 15.53 12.48
N TYR A 134 3.52 16.31 12.62
CA TYR A 134 3.22 16.99 13.86
C TYR A 134 3.05 16.01 15.04
N LEU A 135 2.27 14.96 14.86
CA LEU A 135 2.04 13.94 15.89
C LEU A 135 3.31 13.13 16.19
N TYR A 136 4.08 12.80 15.15
CA TYR A 136 5.36 12.12 15.28
C TYR A 136 6.34 12.92 16.13
N MET A 137 6.53 14.21 15.83
CA MET A 137 7.40 15.09 16.60
C MET A 137 6.91 15.30 18.03
N LYS A 138 5.60 15.47 18.22
CA LYS A 138 5.00 15.60 19.56
C LYS A 138 5.21 14.35 20.42
N ASN A 139 5.31 13.17 19.81
CA ASN A 139 5.58 11.90 20.47
C ASN A 139 7.09 11.63 20.67
N GLY A 140 7.96 12.61 20.46
CA GLY A 140 9.41 12.45 20.62
C GLY A 140 10.08 11.76 19.44
N GLY A 141 9.51 11.87 18.24
CA GLY A 141 10.07 11.28 17.02
C GLY A 141 11.50 11.77 16.74
N GLN A 142 12.36 10.84 16.32
CA GLN A 142 13.76 11.12 15.97
C GLN A 142 13.84 11.67 14.55
N THR A 143 14.74 12.64 14.35
CA THR A 143 14.96 13.30 13.06
C THR A 143 16.24 12.85 12.37
N ALA A 144 16.73 11.67 12.72
CA ALA A 144 17.92 11.05 12.17
C ALA A 144 17.58 9.84 11.29
N LEU A 145 18.23 9.75 10.14
CA LEU A 145 18.24 8.52 9.34
C LEU A 145 19.34 7.62 9.88
N ILE A 146 18.97 6.43 10.37
CA ILE A 146 19.89 5.50 11.01
C ILE A 146 19.94 4.21 10.20
N VAL A 147 21.17 3.80 9.81
CA VAL A 147 21.44 2.49 9.20
C VAL A 147 22.49 1.80 10.06
N SER A 148 22.04 1.07 11.07
CA SER A 148 22.89 0.57 12.17
C SER A 148 24.04 -0.33 11.70
N THR A 149 23.81 -1.24 10.76
CA THR A 149 24.86 -2.15 10.26
C THR A 149 25.94 -1.44 9.46
N LEU A 150 25.62 -0.32 8.81
CA LEU A 150 26.61 0.47 8.06
C LEU A 150 27.24 1.55 8.94
N GLY A 151 26.81 1.68 10.20
CA GLY A 151 27.23 2.76 11.09
C GLY A 151 26.86 4.15 10.57
N ILE A 152 25.86 4.23 9.69
CA ILE A 152 25.42 5.51 9.11
C ILE A 152 24.40 6.12 10.06
N HIS A 153 24.71 7.36 10.49
CA HIS A 153 23.81 8.19 11.29
C HIS A 153 23.82 9.60 10.70
N ILE A 154 22.71 9.97 10.05
CA ILE A 154 22.56 11.26 9.38
C ILE A 154 21.51 12.07 10.13
N GLU A 155 21.93 13.08 10.88
CA GLU A 155 21.04 14.05 11.49
C GLU A 155 20.46 14.96 10.41
N MET A 156 19.14 14.83 10.16
CA MET A 156 18.45 15.57 9.12
C MET A 156 17.76 16.83 9.67
N SER A 157 17.56 16.89 11.00
CA SER A 157 16.87 18.00 11.66
C SER A 157 15.52 18.31 10.97
N TRP A 158 15.23 19.57 10.60
CA TRP A 158 13.99 19.95 9.93
C TRP A 158 13.83 19.31 8.53
N PHE A 159 14.93 18.93 7.85
CA PHE A 159 14.88 18.20 6.58
C PHE A 159 14.21 16.84 6.70
N TYR A 160 14.23 16.23 7.89
CA TYR A 160 13.53 14.97 8.11
C TYR A 160 12.02 15.10 7.87
N GLY A 161 11.42 16.27 8.18
CA GLY A 161 10.03 16.54 7.87
C GLY A 161 9.75 16.49 6.36
N VAL A 162 10.61 17.09 5.54
CA VAL A 162 10.49 17.04 4.06
C VAL A 162 10.67 15.60 3.56
N PHE A 163 11.65 14.89 4.10
CA PHE A 163 11.92 13.48 3.76
C PHE A 163 10.73 12.57 4.11
N LEU A 164 10.14 12.76 5.28
CA LEU A 164 8.95 12.05 5.72
C LEU A 164 7.74 12.32 4.82
N LEU A 165 7.50 13.57 4.45
CA LEU A 165 6.46 13.95 3.49
C LEU A 165 6.69 13.24 2.14
N PHE A 166 7.93 13.22 1.67
CA PHE A 166 8.31 12.54 0.44
C PHE A 166 8.03 11.03 0.52
N ILE A 167 8.36 10.36 1.65
CA ILE A 167 8.08 8.94 1.83
C ILE A 167 6.59 8.67 1.80
N LEU A 168 5.78 9.39 2.59
CA LEU A 168 4.34 9.12 2.68
C LEU A 168 3.62 9.34 1.35
N VAL A 169 3.86 10.48 0.72
CA VAL A 169 3.25 10.84 -0.56
C VAL A 169 3.81 9.95 -1.67
N GLY A 170 5.13 9.73 -1.69
CA GLY A 170 5.79 8.91 -2.70
C GLY A 170 5.34 7.46 -2.64
N ALA A 171 5.34 6.83 -1.47
CA ALA A 171 4.90 5.44 -1.31
C ALA A 171 3.41 5.26 -1.65
N SER A 172 2.56 6.22 -1.25
CA SER A 172 1.14 6.23 -1.60
C SER A 172 0.94 6.21 -3.12
N ASN A 173 1.60 7.10 -3.84
CA ASN A 173 1.48 7.18 -5.30
C ASN A 173 2.20 6.00 -6.00
N ALA A 174 3.26 5.45 -5.43
CA ALA A 174 3.96 4.28 -6.00
C ALA A 174 3.07 3.03 -6.00
N VAL A 175 2.35 2.76 -4.91
CA VAL A 175 1.38 1.66 -4.86
C VAL A 175 0.23 1.92 -5.84
N ASN A 176 -0.26 3.15 -5.92
CA ASN A 176 -1.32 3.52 -6.86
C ASN A 176 -0.90 3.34 -8.32
N LEU A 177 0.32 3.72 -8.71
CA LEU A 177 0.86 3.48 -10.05
C LEU A 177 1.01 1.99 -10.37
N THR A 178 1.25 1.15 -9.36
CA THR A 178 1.42 -0.31 -9.53
C THR A 178 0.08 -1.05 -9.62
N ASP A 179 -1.04 -0.42 -9.24
CA ASP A 179 -2.39 -1.03 -9.29
C ASP A 179 -2.99 -1.04 -10.70
N GLY A 180 -2.22 -1.56 -11.67
CA GLY A 180 -2.60 -1.63 -13.09
C GLY A 180 -3.06 -3.02 -13.56
N LEU A 181 -2.73 -4.10 -12.83
CA LEU A 181 -3.05 -5.48 -13.17
C LEU A 181 -3.74 -6.20 -12.01
N ASP A 182 -4.62 -7.16 -12.35
CA ASP A 182 -5.40 -7.93 -11.36
C ASP A 182 -4.50 -8.61 -10.32
N GLY A 183 -4.64 -8.21 -9.06
CA GLY A 183 -3.89 -8.77 -7.94
C GLY A 183 -2.46 -8.26 -7.76
N LEU A 184 -1.91 -7.47 -8.70
CA LEU A 184 -0.51 -7.04 -8.65
C LEU A 184 -0.21 -6.25 -7.38
N ALA A 185 -0.85 -5.09 -7.20
CA ALA A 185 -0.60 -4.22 -6.05
C ALA A 185 -1.04 -4.87 -4.73
N GLY A 186 -2.17 -5.59 -4.72
CA GLY A 186 -2.66 -6.29 -3.54
C GLY A 186 -1.70 -7.37 -3.04
N GLY A 187 -1.15 -8.19 -3.95
CA GLY A 187 -0.21 -9.25 -3.60
C GLY A 187 1.15 -8.73 -3.17
N LEU A 188 1.71 -7.75 -3.89
CA LEU A 188 2.97 -7.10 -3.50
C LEU A 188 2.83 -6.41 -2.13
N SER A 189 1.70 -5.75 -1.86
CA SER A 189 1.43 -5.14 -0.56
C SER A 189 1.33 -6.19 0.55
N ALA A 190 0.65 -7.32 0.31
CA ALA A 190 0.57 -8.40 1.30
C ALA A 190 1.97 -8.95 1.64
N ILE A 191 2.82 -9.18 0.63
CA ILE A 191 4.21 -9.61 0.80
C ILE A 191 5.01 -8.58 1.62
N ALA A 192 4.90 -7.29 1.29
CA ALA A 192 5.60 -6.22 2.00
C ALA A 192 5.13 -6.09 3.46
N PHE A 193 3.81 -6.18 3.72
CA PHE A 193 3.28 -6.09 5.08
C PHE A 193 3.62 -7.29 5.95
N ILE A 194 3.81 -8.50 5.41
CA ILE A 194 4.39 -9.62 6.17
C ILE A 194 5.77 -9.23 6.70
N ALA A 195 6.63 -8.66 5.85
CA ALA A 195 7.96 -8.23 6.29
C ALA A 195 7.89 -7.16 7.37
N PHE A 196 7.11 -6.11 7.16
CA PHE A 196 6.96 -5.04 8.15
C PHE A 196 6.33 -5.53 9.45
N SER A 197 5.42 -6.53 9.39
CA SER A 197 4.89 -7.16 10.59
C SER A 197 5.99 -7.84 11.41
N LEU A 198 6.81 -8.65 10.74
CA LEU A 198 7.93 -9.36 11.39
C LEU A 198 8.97 -8.36 11.91
N ILE A 199 9.40 -7.41 11.09
CA ILE A 199 10.37 -6.38 11.48
C ILE A 199 9.85 -5.61 12.70
N SER A 200 8.62 -5.12 12.68
CA SER A 200 8.02 -4.36 13.79
C SER A 200 8.03 -5.15 15.09
N LEU A 201 7.67 -6.45 15.04
CA LEU A 201 7.74 -7.30 16.23
C LEU A 201 9.18 -7.49 16.74
N MET A 202 10.14 -7.66 15.83
CA MET A 202 11.55 -7.90 16.19
C MET A 202 12.24 -6.66 16.75
N VAL A 203 11.80 -5.46 16.32
CA VAL A 203 12.33 -4.19 16.83
C VAL A 203 11.50 -3.61 18.00
N GLY A 204 10.52 -4.35 18.50
CA GLY A 204 9.80 -4.03 19.73
C GLY A 204 8.50 -3.23 19.59
N PHE A 205 8.01 -2.99 18.38
CA PHE A 205 6.73 -2.32 18.12
C PHE A 205 5.61 -3.34 17.91
N GLU A 206 5.19 -3.99 19.01
CA GLU A 206 4.22 -5.09 18.98
C GLU A 206 2.88 -4.67 18.33
N GLU A 207 2.34 -3.53 18.74
CA GLU A 207 1.04 -3.03 18.26
C GLU A 207 1.05 -2.74 16.76
N ILE A 208 2.18 -2.22 16.24
CA ILE A 208 2.38 -1.98 14.80
C ILE A 208 2.44 -3.32 14.06
N GLY A 209 3.23 -4.27 14.60
CA GLY A 209 3.36 -5.61 14.03
C GLY A 209 2.04 -6.37 13.97
N ILE A 210 1.23 -6.30 15.04
CA ILE A 210 -0.09 -6.94 15.06
C ILE A 210 -1.07 -6.25 14.10
N PHE A 211 -1.10 -4.92 14.06
CA PHE A 211 -1.91 -4.17 13.08
C PHE A 211 -1.57 -4.57 11.64
N THR A 212 -0.29 -4.63 11.30
CA THR A 212 0.16 -5.00 9.95
C THR A 212 -0.14 -6.47 9.62
N PHE A 213 -0.15 -7.38 10.61
CA PHE A 213 -0.64 -8.76 10.42
C PHE A 213 -2.16 -8.82 10.16
N VAL A 214 -2.97 -8.00 10.85
CA VAL A 214 -4.41 -7.88 10.54
C VAL A 214 -4.59 -7.42 9.09
N LEU A 215 -3.86 -6.37 8.69
CA LEU A 215 -3.91 -5.85 7.32
C LEU A 215 -3.46 -6.89 6.29
N THR A 216 -2.39 -7.63 6.57
CA THR A 216 -1.92 -8.74 5.72
C THR A 216 -3.02 -9.79 5.54
N GLY A 217 -3.65 -10.21 6.63
CA GLY A 217 -4.77 -11.15 6.55
C GLY A 217 -5.92 -10.62 5.70
N ALA A 218 -6.29 -9.36 5.92
CA ALA A 218 -7.35 -8.71 5.14
C ALA A 218 -7.00 -8.60 3.65
N LEU A 219 -5.73 -8.35 3.31
CA LEU A 219 -5.25 -8.37 1.92
C LEU A 219 -5.33 -9.76 1.29
N PHE A 220 -4.99 -10.83 2.02
CA PHE A 220 -5.21 -12.19 1.52
C PHE A 220 -6.68 -12.49 1.25
N GLY A 221 -7.58 -12.03 2.13
CA GLY A 221 -9.03 -12.13 1.90
C GLY A 221 -9.50 -11.33 0.70
N PHE A 222 -8.96 -10.13 0.49
CA PHE A 222 -9.22 -9.29 -0.69
C PHE A 222 -8.75 -9.94 -1.98
N LEU A 223 -7.57 -10.58 -1.99
CA LEU A 223 -7.00 -11.25 -3.16
C LEU A 223 -7.87 -12.39 -3.70
N ILE A 224 -8.74 -13.02 -2.89
CA ILE A 224 -9.73 -14.00 -3.36
C ILE A 224 -10.65 -13.39 -4.44
N TYR A 225 -10.85 -12.07 -4.37
CA TYR A 225 -11.73 -11.34 -5.29
C TYR A 225 -10.98 -10.50 -6.32
N ASN A 226 -9.74 -10.09 -6.01
CA ASN A 226 -8.96 -9.20 -6.85
C ASN A 226 -7.94 -9.92 -7.74
N ALA A 227 -7.52 -11.17 -7.39
CA ALA A 227 -6.65 -11.95 -8.26
C ALA A 227 -7.36 -12.30 -9.59
N TYR A 228 -6.56 -12.43 -10.66
CA TYR A 228 -7.07 -12.66 -12.01
C TYR A 228 -7.95 -13.92 -12.12
N PRO A 229 -9.13 -13.87 -12.75
CA PRO A 229 -9.80 -12.65 -13.24
C PRO A 229 -10.50 -11.90 -12.11
N ALA A 230 -10.20 -10.60 -11.96
CA ALA A 230 -10.68 -9.80 -10.85
C ALA A 230 -12.22 -9.62 -10.88
N LYS A 231 -12.83 -9.80 -9.71
CA LYS A 231 -14.27 -9.55 -9.47
C LYS A 231 -14.51 -8.12 -8.93
N VAL A 232 -13.45 -7.45 -8.49
CA VAL A 232 -13.43 -6.08 -7.98
C VAL A 232 -12.02 -5.50 -8.11
N PHE A 233 -11.91 -4.23 -8.49
CA PHE A 233 -10.65 -3.48 -8.51
C PHE A 233 -10.45 -2.77 -7.18
N MET A 234 -9.18 -2.64 -6.77
CA MET A 234 -8.81 -1.99 -5.52
C MET A 234 -9.28 -0.52 -5.48
N GLY A 235 -8.98 0.21 -6.53
CA GLY A 235 -9.22 1.64 -6.66
C GLY A 235 -8.25 2.49 -5.84
N ASP A 236 -8.36 3.80 -5.98
CA ASP A 236 -7.56 4.76 -5.23
C ASP A 236 -7.85 4.67 -3.72
N THR A 237 -9.07 4.26 -3.35
CA THR A 237 -9.47 3.96 -1.97
C THR A 237 -8.47 3.03 -1.27
N GLY A 238 -8.05 1.96 -1.95
CA GLY A 238 -7.15 0.97 -1.38
C GLY A 238 -5.68 1.31 -1.60
N SER A 239 -5.29 1.62 -2.82
CA SER A 239 -3.90 1.76 -3.22
C SER A 239 -3.19 2.92 -2.50
N LEU A 240 -3.87 4.08 -2.36
CA LEU A 240 -3.31 5.22 -1.64
C LEU A 240 -3.11 4.91 -0.15
N ALA A 241 -4.07 4.22 0.48
CA ALA A 241 -4.00 3.83 1.88
C ALA A 241 -2.85 2.85 2.16
N LEU A 242 -2.67 1.84 1.30
CA LEU A 242 -1.61 0.83 1.47
C LEU A 242 -0.22 1.46 1.39
N GLY A 243 0.03 2.28 0.38
CA GLY A 243 1.33 2.92 0.22
C GLY A 243 1.66 3.88 1.36
N ALA A 244 0.70 4.70 1.78
CA ALA A 244 0.89 5.64 2.89
C ALA A 244 1.16 4.90 4.22
N VAL A 245 0.42 3.83 4.53
CA VAL A 245 0.66 3.02 5.74
C VAL A 245 2.02 2.33 5.68
N MET A 246 2.42 1.83 4.52
CA MET A 246 3.74 1.22 4.35
C MET A 246 4.86 2.22 4.68
N GLY A 247 4.76 3.45 4.18
CA GLY A 247 5.66 4.55 4.54
C GLY A 247 5.60 4.91 6.03
N ALA A 248 4.39 5.01 6.60
CA ALA A 248 4.20 5.35 8.00
C ALA A 248 4.81 4.30 8.95
N VAL A 249 4.62 3.00 8.65
CA VAL A 249 5.23 1.90 9.42
C VAL A 249 6.75 1.97 9.35
N ALA A 250 7.32 2.19 8.17
CA ALA A 250 8.76 2.30 8.01
C ALA A 250 9.36 3.46 8.85
N ILE A 251 8.71 4.62 8.85
CA ILE A 251 9.14 5.79 9.63
C ILE A 251 9.03 5.52 11.13
N LEU A 252 7.88 5.01 11.60
CA LEU A 252 7.65 4.77 13.03
C LEU A 252 8.52 3.66 13.61
N THR A 253 8.99 2.73 12.78
CA THR A 253 9.92 1.67 13.17
C THR A 253 11.39 2.02 12.88
N HIS A 254 11.68 3.21 12.37
CA HIS A 254 13.01 3.68 11.94
C HIS A 254 13.64 2.71 10.91
N ARG A 255 12.87 2.34 9.89
CA ARG A 255 13.27 1.40 8.82
C ARG A 255 13.02 1.99 7.43
N GLU A 256 13.30 3.28 7.26
CA GLU A 256 13.07 4.03 6.02
C GLU A 256 13.89 3.47 4.86
N VAL A 257 15.14 3.10 5.12
CA VAL A 257 16.00 2.47 4.10
C VAL A 257 15.52 1.06 3.76
N THR A 258 15.07 0.32 4.76
CA THR A 258 14.47 -1.01 4.56
C THR A 258 13.23 -0.95 3.67
N LEU A 259 12.46 0.15 3.74
CA LEU A 259 11.32 0.37 2.86
C LEU A 259 11.71 0.28 1.38
N LEU A 260 12.87 0.84 0.98
CA LEU A 260 13.32 0.79 -0.41
C LEU A 260 13.57 -0.64 -0.89
N VAL A 261 13.97 -1.54 0.01
CA VAL A 261 14.21 -2.95 -0.30
C VAL A 261 12.91 -3.74 -0.27
N VAL A 262 12.09 -3.59 0.78
CA VAL A 262 10.81 -4.29 0.94
C VAL A 262 9.80 -3.87 -0.13
N ALA A 263 9.76 -2.60 -0.46
CA ALA A 263 8.86 -2.02 -1.46
C ALA A 263 9.52 -1.81 -2.84
N SER A 264 10.65 -2.48 -3.09
CA SER A 264 11.48 -2.23 -4.29
C SER A 264 10.73 -2.37 -5.61
N VAL A 265 9.78 -3.28 -5.73
CA VAL A 265 8.98 -3.41 -6.95
C VAL A 265 8.16 -2.14 -7.19
N PHE A 266 7.52 -1.57 -6.16
CA PHE A 266 6.80 -0.30 -6.27
C PHE A 266 7.73 0.86 -6.63
N VAL A 267 8.95 0.84 -6.08
CA VAL A 267 10.00 1.83 -6.40
C VAL A 267 10.42 1.70 -7.86
N ILE A 268 10.68 0.50 -8.35
CA ILE A 268 11.08 0.24 -9.75
C ILE A 268 9.96 0.66 -10.72
N GLU A 269 8.70 0.34 -10.42
CA GLU A 269 7.54 0.78 -11.20
C GLU A 269 7.49 2.29 -11.31
N THR A 270 7.61 2.98 -10.18
CA THR A 270 7.60 4.46 -10.14
C THR A 270 8.79 5.06 -10.88
N LEU A 271 10.00 4.52 -10.65
CA LEU A 271 11.21 4.97 -11.34
C LEU A 271 11.09 4.78 -12.85
N SER A 272 10.45 3.72 -13.32
CA SER A 272 10.23 3.51 -14.75
C SER A 272 9.44 4.65 -15.38
N VAL A 273 8.42 5.16 -14.66
CA VAL A 273 7.60 6.31 -15.12
C VAL A 273 8.44 7.59 -15.11
N ILE A 274 9.17 7.85 -14.03
CA ILE A 274 10.03 9.05 -13.92
C ILE A 274 11.07 9.06 -15.03
N LEU A 275 11.76 7.93 -15.24
CA LEU A 275 12.77 7.79 -16.30
C LEU A 275 12.18 7.95 -17.70
N GLN A 276 11.00 7.38 -17.95
CA GLN A 276 10.30 7.53 -19.22
C GLN A 276 9.98 9.00 -19.51
N VAL A 277 9.42 9.71 -18.52
CA VAL A 277 9.06 11.13 -18.69
C VAL A 277 10.31 11.97 -18.93
N PHE A 278 11.35 11.77 -18.13
CA PHE A 278 12.65 12.44 -18.29
C PHE A 278 13.24 12.18 -19.71
N TRP A 279 13.23 10.91 -20.13
CA TRP A 279 13.80 10.51 -21.42
C TRP A 279 13.02 11.09 -22.60
N LEU A 280 11.70 11.06 -22.54
CA LEU A 280 10.83 11.68 -23.54
C LEU A 280 11.05 13.19 -23.63
N PHE A 281 11.19 13.85 -22.49
CA PHE A 281 11.42 15.30 -22.46
C PHE A 281 12.76 15.68 -23.04
N THR A 282 13.82 14.93 -22.71
CA THR A 282 15.22 15.22 -23.10
C THR A 282 15.51 14.77 -24.53
N PHE A 283 15.17 13.52 -24.88
CA PHE A 283 15.59 12.89 -26.14
C PHE A 283 14.47 12.74 -27.16
N LYS A 284 13.24 13.11 -26.81
CA LYS A 284 12.04 12.98 -27.67
C LYS A 284 11.79 11.54 -28.17
N LYS A 285 12.31 10.55 -27.46
CA LYS A 285 12.18 9.12 -27.75
C LYS A 285 11.67 8.38 -26.51
N LYS A 286 10.99 7.26 -26.72
CA LYS A 286 10.57 6.38 -25.64
C LYS A 286 11.75 5.54 -25.16
N LEU A 287 11.93 5.40 -23.84
CA LEU A 287 12.86 4.46 -23.21
C LEU A 287 12.21 3.07 -23.11
N PHE A 288 10.99 3.02 -22.59
CA PHE A 288 10.16 1.82 -22.51
C PHE A 288 9.01 1.90 -23.51
N LEU A 289 8.47 0.76 -23.95
CA LEU A 289 7.31 0.71 -24.86
C LEU A 289 6.08 1.40 -24.23
N MET A 290 5.90 1.17 -22.94
CA MET A 290 4.88 1.80 -22.08
C MET A 290 5.36 1.78 -20.62
N THR A 291 4.89 2.68 -19.79
CA THR A 291 5.16 2.69 -18.34
C THR A 291 3.86 2.85 -17.57
N PRO A 292 3.77 2.31 -16.32
CA PRO A 292 4.79 1.59 -15.56
C PRO A 292 5.29 0.28 -16.22
N LEU A 293 6.32 -0.39 -15.64
CA LEU A 293 6.99 -1.55 -16.26
C LEU A 293 6.05 -2.73 -16.55
N HIS A 294 5.04 -3.00 -15.72
CA HIS A 294 4.08 -4.06 -16.00
C HIS A 294 3.42 -3.89 -17.37
N HIS A 295 3.09 -2.66 -17.78
CA HIS A 295 2.59 -2.37 -19.12
C HIS A 295 3.63 -2.56 -20.23
N HIS A 296 4.93 -2.38 -19.94
CA HIS A 296 5.99 -2.70 -20.88
C HIS A 296 5.99 -4.19 -21.24
N PHE A 297 5.87 -5.07 -20.21
CA PHE A 297 5.79 -6.51 -20.42
C PHE A 297 4.51 -6.92 -21.16
N GLU A 298 3.37 -6.29 -20.89
CA GLU A 298 2.15 -6.49 -21.70
C GLU A 298 2.37 -6.15 -23.18
N LYS A 299 3.08 -5.03 -23.47
CA LYS A 299 3.42 -4.63 -24.85
C LYS A 299 4.42 -5.58 -25.52
N LEU A 300 5.22 -6.33 -24.74
CA LEU A 300 6.07 -7.42 -25.22
C LEU A 300 5.29 -8.72 -25.48
N GLY A 301 3.98 -8.76 -25.18
CA GLY A 301 3.12 -9.91 -25.41
C GLY A 301 3.02 -10.89 -24.24
N TRP A 302 3.49 -10.54 -23.05
CA TRP A 302 3.37 -11.39 -21.87
C TRP A 302 1.93 -11.43 -21.37
N GLY A 303 1.52 -12.59 -20.86
CA GLY A 303 0.21 -12.74 -20.21
C GLY A 303 0.17 -12.02 -18.86
N GLU A 304 -0.97 -11.40 -18.54
CA GLU A 304 -1.15 -10.66 -17.28
C GLU A 304 -0.77 -11.48 -16.04
N GLN A 305 -1.23 -12.75 -15.98
CA GLN A 305 -0.92 -13.63 -14.86
C GLN A 305 0.58 -13.91 -14.71
N ASP A 306 1.32 -14.01 -15.82
CA ASP A 306 2.75 -14.31 -15.78
C ASP A 306 3.55 -13.10 -15.33
N ILE A 307 3.12 -11.89 -15.71
CA ILE A 307 3.69 -10.64 -15.21
C ILE A 307 3.47 -10.56 -13.70
N VAL A 308 2.23 -10.76 -13.23
CA VAL A 308 1.90 -10.69 -11.80
C VAL A 308 2.70 -11.70 -10.99
N LYS A 309 2.81 -12.95 -11.44
CA LYS A 309 3.63 -13.99 -10.79
C LYS A 309 5.10 -13.60 -10.72
N LEU A 310 5.66 -13.10 -11.84
CA LEU A 310 7.05 -12.65 -11.86
C LEU A 310 7.29 -11.56 -10.82
N PHE A 311 6.42 -10.55 -10.79
CA PHE A 311 6.54 -9.42 -9.87
C PHE A 311 6.39 -9.84 -8.41
N TRP A 312 5.47 -10.78 -8.11
CA TRP A 312 5.32 -11.34 -6.77
C TRP A 312 6.57 -12.13 -6.33
N VAL A 313 7.15 -12.95 -7.22
CA VAL A 313 8.37 -13.70 -6.92
C VAL A 313 9.55 -12.76 -6.68
N VAL A 314 9.75 -11.77 -7.55
CA VAL A 314 10.78 -10.75 -7.37
C VAL A 314 10.54 -9.97 -6.07
N GLY A 315 9.30 -9.52 -5.83
CA GLY A 315 8.91 -8.84 -4.60
C GLY A 315 9.18 -9.68 -3.36
N LEU A 316 8.86 -10.98 -3.38
CA LEU A 316 9.13 -11.90 -2.27
C LEU A 316 10.62 -12.02 -1.97
N ILE A 317 11.45 -12.24 -2.99
CA ILE A 317 12.92 -12.36 -2.83
C ILE A 317 13.49 -11.08 -2.22
N LEU A 318 13.12 -9.91 -2.76
CA LEU A 318 13.60 -8.63 -2.25
C LEU A 318 13.05 -8.33 -0.84
N THR A 319 11.82 -8.72 -0.56
CA THR A 319 11.23 -8.61 0.78
C THR A 319 11.96 -9.51 1.80
N MET A 320 12.36 -10.73 1.42
CA MET A 320 13.18 -11.59 2.30
C MET A 320 14.54 -10.94 2.62
N ALA A 321 15.18 -10.35 1.61
CA ALA A 321 16.39 -9.55 1.83
C ALA A 321 16.09 -8.34 2.75
N GLY A 322 14.95 -7.67 2.55
CA GLY A 322 14.48 -6.56 3.38
C GLY A 322 14.25 -6.94 4.85
N ILE A 323 13.74 -8.15 5.14
CA ILE A 323 13.63 -8.65 6.53
C ILE A 323 15.03 -8.82 7.13
N PHE A 324 15.94 -9.46 6.40
CA PHE A 324 17.32 -9.63 6.86
C PHE A 324 17.95 -8.27 7.18
N PHE A 325 17.92 -7.35 6.25
CA PHE A 325 18.45 -6.00 6.46
C PHE A 325 17.67 -5.21 7.52
N GLY A 326 16.35 -5.28 7.56
CA GLY A 326 15.51 -4.53 8.50
C GLY A 326 15.65 -4.93 9.97
N VAL A 327 16.12 -6.14 10.23
CA VAL A 327 16.39 -6.62 11.60
C VAL A 327 17.85 -6.38 11.97
N TRP A 328 18.78 -6.62 11.06
CA TRP A 328 20.22 -6.53 11.30
C TRP A 328 20.80 -5.15 10.93
N LEU A 329 20.13 -4.37 10.15
CA LEU A 329 20.42 -2.98 9.80
C LEU A 329 19.70 -2.01 10.71
#